data_88258528c684ef684ab138f026a90ea3
#
_entry.id   88258528c684ef684ab138f026a90ea3
#
_cell.length_a   1.000
_cell.length_b   1.000
_cell.length_c   1.000
_cell.angle_alpha   90.00
_cell.angle_beta   90.00
_cell.angle_gamma   90.00
#
_symmetry.space_group_name_H-M   'P 1'
#
loop_
_entity.id
_entity.type
_entity.pdbx_description
1 polymer ?
#
loop_
_entity_poly.entity_id
_entity_poly.type
_entity_poly.pdbx_seq_one_letter_code
_entity_poly.pdbx_strand_id
1 'polypeptide(L)'
;MTFSANLATGLAAMLLAAAVGRTAAHVESAGSPSHLATRERARIALSHALPKLDGNHLKATVVEVHYGPGESSPAHSHPCAVIGYVVEGTLRTQVMGEPEATYKPGESFYEAPNGVHAVSANANQTEPADFIAYFVCDHDQPLSSDVPETVHSGAK
;
A
#
# COMPACT_ATOMS: atom_id res chain seq x y z
N MET A 1 -40.85 69.61 -36.80
CA MET A 1 -40.22 70.17 -38.01
C MET A 1 -39.55 69.01 -38.73
N THR A 2 -40.30 68.47 -39.63
CA THR A 2 -40.12 68.46 -41.09
C THR A 2 -39.01 67.50 -41.60
N PHE A 3 -39.51 66.42 -42.22
CA PHE A 3 -39.19 65.89 -43.57
C PHE A 3 -37.73 65.43 -43.84
N SER A 4 -37.45 64.33 -44.50
CA SER A 4 -38.06 63.79 -45.72
C SER A 4 -37.59 62.35 -45.95
N ALA A 5 -38.43 61.60 -46.60
CA ALA A 5 -38.16 60.29 -47.24
C ALA A 5 -37.22 60.46 -48.46
N ASN A 6 -36.48 59.41 -48.80
CA ASN A 6 -36.20 59.10 -50.21
C ASN A 6 -36.07 57.60 -50.42
N LEU A 7 -36.93 57.16 -51.26
CA LEU A 7 -37.07 55.87 -51.89
C LEU A 7 -36.05 55.79 -53.04
N ALA A 8 -35.26 54.73 -53.14
CA ALA A 8 -34.60 54.36 -54.39
C ALA A 8 -34.56 52.84 -54.52
N THR A 9 -35.35 52.43 -55.44
CA THR A 9 -35.42 51.07 -56.12
C THR A 9 -34.14 50.70 -56.83
N GLY A 10 -33.66 49.47 -56.65
CA GLY A 10 -32.56 48.97 -57.45
C GLY A 10 -32.46 47.46 -57.47
N LEU A 11 -32.99 46.87 -58.47
CA LEU A 11 -32.72 45.60 -59.15
C LEU A 11 -32.04 44.43 -58.43
N ALA A 12 -32.73 43.30 -58.53
CA ALA A 12 -32.33 41.94 -58.29
C ALA A 12 -31.11 41.50 -59.11
N ALA A 13 -30.17 40.88 -58.49
CA ALA A 13 -29.23 39.96 -59.14
C ALA A 13 -29.20 38.68 -58.31
N MET A 14 -29.86 37.65 -58.80
CA MET A 14 -29.81 36.29 -58.35
C MET A 14 -28.44 35.72 -58.71
N LEU A 15 -27.57 35.53 -57.67
CA LEU A 15 -26.37 34.71 -57.74
C LEU A 15 -26.62 33.41 -56.98
N LEU A 16 -26.81 32.34 -57.72
CA LEU A 16 -26.85 30.98 -57.19
C LEU A 16 -25.42 30.60 -56.78
N ALA A 17 -25.14 30.66 -55.50
CA ALA A 17 -23.90 30.12 -54.92
C ALA A 17 -24.19 28.68 -54.48
N ALA A 18 -23.64 27.73 -55.23
CA ALA A 18 -23.61 26.33 -54.81
C ALA A 18 -22.77 26.18 -53.55
N ALA A 19 -23.42 25.93 -52.42
CA ALA A 19 -22.74 25.57 -51.19
C ALA A 19 -22.23 24.14 -51.31
N VAL A 20 -20.94 24.00 -51.56
CA VAL A 20 -20.22 22.73 -51.40
C VAL A 20 -20.12 22.48 -49.86
N GLY A 21 -21.02 21.64 -49.38
CA GLY A 21 -20.98 21.18 -48.01
C GLY A 21 -19.73 20.34 -47.77
N ARG A 22 -18.72 20.91 -47.08
CA ARG A 22 -17.66 20.14 -46.48
C ARG A 22 -18.24 19.51 -45.22
N THR A 23 -18.62 18.24 -45.30
CA THR A 23 -18.82 17.41 -44.11
C THR A 23 -17.44 17.21 -43.45
N ALA A 24 -17.18 17.97 -42.39
CA ALA A 24 -16.08 17.64 -41.50
C ALA A 24 -16.42 16.31 -40.82
N ALA A 25 -15.77 15.24 -41.24
CA ALA A 25 -15.79 14.00 -40.52
C ALA A 25 -15.11 14.26 -39.19
N HIS A 26 -15.91 14.29 -38.11
CA HIS A 26 -15.38 14.16 -36.78
C HIS A 26 -14.73 12.77 -36.70
N VAL A 27 -13.40 12.74 -36.80
CA VAL A 27 -12.63 11.59 -36.35
C VAL A 27 -12.74 11.59 -34.83
N GLU A 28 -13.69 10.81 -34.31
CA GLU A 28 -13.64 10.42 -32.90
C GLU A 28 -12.29 9.75 -32.67
N SER A 29 -11.43 10.45 -31.98
CA SER A 29 -10.21 9.87 -31.44
C SER A 29 -10.67 8.73 -30.50
N ALA A 30 -10.62 7.51 -31.04
CA ALA A 30 -10.76 6.32 -30.24
C ALA A 30 -9.71 6.41 -29.13
N GLY A 31 -10.16 6.73 -27.91
CA GLY A 31 -9.32 6.76 -26.74
C GLY A 31 -8.57 5.44 -26.70
N SER A 32 -7.25 5.52 -26.67
CA SER A 32 -6.41 4.35 -26.47
C SER A 32 -6.96 3.56 -25.30
N PRO A 33 -7.15 2.25 -25.41
CA PRO A 33 -7.58 1.44 -24.28
C PRO A 33 -6.60 1.72 -23.15
N SER A 34 -7.09 2.28 -22.05
CA SER A 34 -6.35 2.42 -20.80
C SER A 34 -5.86 1.00 -20.49
N HIS A 35 -4.55 0.78 -20.63
CA HIS A 35 -3.91 -0.41 -20.11
C HIS A 35 -4.14 -0.38 -18.61
N LEU A 36 -5.22 -1.00 -18.15
CA LEU A 36 -5.32 -1.48 -16.79
C LEU A 36 -4.10 -2.38 -16.63
N ALA A 37 -3.09 -1.86 -15.95
CA ALA A 37 -1.89 -2.63 -15.62
C ALA A 37 -2.38 -3.92 -14.98
N THR A 38 -2.21 -5.04 -15.67
CA THR A 38 -2.62 -6.35 -15.17
C THR A 38 -1.79 -6.58 -13.93
N ARG A 39 -2.40 -6.50 -12.75
CA ARG A 39 -1.70 -6.77 -11.49
C ARG A 39 -1.10 -8.17 -11.62
N GLU A 40 0.19 -8.28 -11.42
CA GLU A 40 0.88 -9.57 -11.41
C GLU A 40 0.15 -10.52 -10.45
N ARG A 41 -0.20 -11.72 -10.94
CA ARG A 41 -1.01 -12.67 -10.16
C ARG A 41 -0.26 -13.26 -8.97
N ALA A 42 1.08 -13.27 -9.05
CA ALA A 42 1.94 -13.76 -7.99
C ALA A 42 3.24 -12.98 -7.97
N ARG A 43 3.69 -12.62 -6.78
CA ARG A 43 4.99 -12.04 -6.53
C ARG A 43 5.55 -12.62 -5.23
N ILE A 44 6.87 -12.69 -5.13
CA ILE A 44 7.54 -13.02 -3.87
C ILE A 44 7.56 -11.75 -3.02
N ALA A 45 6.85 -11.74 -1.91
CA ALA A 45 6.84 -10.62 -0.96
C ALA A 45 8.09 -10.63 -0.07
N LEU A 46 8.52 -11.83 0.35
CA LEU A 46 9.75 -12.06 1.11
C LEU A 46 10.32 -13.43 0.79
N SER A 47 11.64 -13.55 0.77
CA SER A 47 12.35 -14.82 0.81
C SER A 47 13.48 -14.70 1.83
N HIS A 48 13.45 -15.50 2.89
CA HIS A 48 14.43 -15.48 3.97
C HIS A 48 14.81 -16.90 4.37
N ALA A 49 16.10 -17.14 4.58
CA ALA A 49 16.57 -18.43 5.07
C ALA A 49 16.21 -18.60 6.55
N LEU A 50 15.50 -19.68 6.86
CA LEU A 50 15.22 -20.01 8.26
C LEU A 50 16.45 -20.55 8.97
N PRO A 51 16.55 -20.39 10.30
CA PRO A 51 17.56 -21.05 11.10
C PRO A 51 17.38 -22.57 11.02
N LYS A 52 18.39 -23.30 11.47
CA LYS A 52 18.27 -24.77 11.57
C LYS A 52 17.18 -25.12 12.59
N LEU A 53 16.20 -25.89 12.15
CA LEU A 53 15.11 -26.42 12.97
C LEU A 53 15.38 -27.89 13.27
N ASP A 54 14.95 -28.41 14.43
CA ASP A 54 15.20 -29.81 14.84
C ASP A 54 14.32 -30.81 14.07
N GLY A 55 13.19 -30.35 13.50
CA GLY A 55 12.28 -31.15 12.70
C GLY A 55 11.31 -32.03 13.48
N ASN A 56 11.38 -32.09 14.82
CA ASN A 56 10.57 -33.01 15.62
C ASN A 56 9.20 -32.41 15.98
N HIS A 57 9.13 -31.11 16.19
CA HIS A 57 7.93 -30.39 16.63
C HIS A 57 7.63 -29.18 15.72
N LEU A 58 7.76 -29.38 14.40
CA LEU A 58 7.52 -28.29 13.45
C LEU A 58 6.06 -27.84 13.50
N LYS A 59 5.88 -26.56 13.71
CA LYS A 59 4.58 -25.90 13.74
C LYS A 59 4.65 -24.54 13.05
N ALA A 60 3.71 -24.29 12.15
CA ALA A 60 3.44 -22.95 11.64
C ALA A 60 2.20 -22.40 12.34
N THR A 61 2.28 -21.17 12.84
CA THR A 61 1.15 -20.47 13.45
C THR A 61 0.99 -19.13 12.73
N VAL A 62 -0.26 -18.79 12.42
CA VAL A 62 -0.63 -17.52 11.81
C VAL A 62 -1.39 -16.71 12.84
N VAL A 63 -0.94 -15.49 13.08
CA VAL A 63 -1.58 -14.53 13.99
C VAL A 63 -1.96 -13.29 13.18
N GLU A 64 -3.21 -12.90 13.25
CA GLU A 64 -3.68 -11.61 12.76
C GLU A 64 -3.52 -10.59 13.87
N VAL A 65 -2.81 -9.50 13.58
CA VAL A 65 -2.57 -8.40 14.51
C VAL A 65 -3.23 -7.14 13.99
N HIS A 66 -4.05 -6.53 14.84
CA HIS A 66 -4.72 -5.28 14.57
C HIS A 66 -4.20 -4.20 15.53
N TYR A 67 -3.81 -3.07 14.99
CA TYR A 67 -3.48 -1.86 15.74
C TYR A 67 -4.43 -0.73 15.38
N GLY A 68 -5.11 -0.16 16.37
CA GLY A 68 -5.79 1.11 16.21
C GLY A 68 -4.83 2.26 15.90
N PRO A 69 -5.35 3.48 15.63
CA PRO A 69 -4.53 4.65 15.38
C PRO A 69 -3.52 4.92 16.49
N GLY A 70 -2.22 4.96 16.17
CA GLY A 70 -1.13 5.19 17.11
C GLY A 70 -0.87 4.08 18.12
N GLU A 71 -1.56 2.95 18.04
CA GLU A 71 -1.39 1.82 18.93
C GLU A 71 -0.06 1.08 18.70
N SER A 72 0.45 0.44 19.71
CA SER A 72 1.69 -0.33 19.68
C SER A 72 1.67 -1.45 20.73
N SER A 73 2.45 -2.50 20.49
CA SER A 73 2.77 -3.51 21.49
C SER A 73 3.95 -3.07 22.36
N PRO A 74 3.98 -3.48 23.64
CA PRO A 74 5.19 -3.42 24.45
C PRO A 74 6.34 -4.19 23.81
N ALA A 75 7.58 -3.88 24.20
CA ALA A 75 8.74 -4.63 23.74
C ALA A 75 8.64 -6.10 24.20
N HIS A 76 8.89 -7.00 23.25
CA HIS A 76 8.73 -8.44 23.47
C HIS A 76 9.74 -9.21 22.60
N SER A 77 9.83 -10.52 22.81
CA SER A 77 10.64 -11.40 21.97
C SER A 77 9.86 -12.64 21.56
N HIS A 78 10.24 -13.22 20.44
CA HIS A 78 9.67 -14.46 19.93
C HIS A 78 10.71 -15.58 19.94
N PRO A 79 10.40 -16.76 20.50
CA PRO A 79 11.36 -17.88 20.50
C PRO A 79 11.53 -18.51 19.11
N CYS A 80 10.65 -18.19 18.18
CA CYS A 80 10.61 -18.70 16.81
C CYS A 80 10.92 -17.59 15.78
N ALA A 81 11.25 -18.00 14.54
CA ALA A 81 11.31 -17.08 13.42
C ALA A 81 9.91 -16.54 13.09
N VAL A 82 9.83 -15.25 12.84
CA VAL A 82 8.57 -14.58 12.44
C VAL A 82 8.73 -13.92 11.08
N ILE A 83 7.73 -14.07 10.25
CA ILE A 83 7.58 -13.30 9.00
C ILE A 83 6.32 -12.46 9.13
N GLY A 84 6.48 -11.14 9.14
CA GLY A 84 5.37 -10.20 9.09
C GLY A 84 4.98 -9.85 7.66
N TYR A 85 3.67 -9.69 7.41
CA TYR A 85 3.14 -9.22 6.13
C TYR A 85 2.04 -8.19 6.38
N VAL A 86 2.25 -6.96 5.93
CA VAL A 86 1.29 -5.87 6.14
C VAL A 86 0.13 -6.00 5.16
N VAL A 87 -1.09 -6.02 5.70
CA VAL A 87 -2.35 -6.13 4.96
C VAL A 87 -2.94 -4.76 4.71
N GLU A 88 -2.97 -3.91 5.74
CA GLU A 88 -3.54 -2.56 5.70
C GLU A 88 -2.73 -1.61 6.60
N GLY A 89 -2.82 -0.32 6.31
CA GLY A 89 -2.18 0.73 7.09
C GLY A 89 -0.66 0.80 6.91
N THR A 90 0.03 1.24 7.95
CA THR A 90 1.49 1.42 7.91
C THR A 90 2.08 0.98 9.25
N LEU A 91 2.91 -0.04 9.21
CA LEU A 91 3.55 -0.60 10.39
C LEU A 91 4.98 -0.08 10.53
N ARG A 92 5.35 0.35 11.72
CA ARG A 92 6.70 0.69 12.12
C ARG A 92 7.23 -0.41 13.03
N THR A 93 8.40 -0.97 12.73
CA THR A 93 8.98 -2.08 13.48
C THR A 93 10.49 -1.93 13.65
N GLN A 94 11.02 -2.46 14.75
CA GLN A 94 12.44 -2.52 15.02
C GLN A 94 12.77 -3.75 15.87
N VAL A 95 13.70 -4.56 15.40
CA VAL A 95 14.41 -5.52 16.23
C VAL A 95 15.62 -4.82 16.85
N MET A 96 15.88 -5.03 18.15
CA MET A 96 16.97 -4.39 18.87
C MET A 96 18.32 -4.67 18.18
N GLY A 97 19.09 -3.62 17.95
CA GLY A 97 20.35 -3.68 17.21
C GLY A 97 20.21 -3.51 15.69
N GLU A 98 19.00 -3.48 15.15
CA GLU A 98 18.71 -3.20 13.75
C GLU A 98 18.11 -1.80 13.56
N PRO A 99 18.19 -1.22 12.36
CA PRO A 99 17.50 0.03 12.06
C PRO A 99 15.99 -0.12 12.18
N GLU A 100 15.31 0.91 12.70
CA GLU A 100 13.86 1.00 12.60
C GLU A 100 13.43 1.11 11.14
N ALA A 101 12.39 0.37 10.76
CA ALA A 101 11.85 0.35 9.41
C ALA A 101 10.31 0.52 9.43
N THR A 102 9.80 1.01 8.30
CA THR A 102 8.36 1.22 8.09
C THR A 102 7.91 0.40 6.89
N TYR A 103 6.83 -0.36 7.07
CA TYR A 103 6.27 -1.26 6.06
C TYR A 103 4.84 -0.86 5.71
N LYS A 104 4.50 -0.99 4.42
CA LYS A 104 3.19 -0.67 3.83
C LYS A 104 2.50 -1.94 3.35
N PRO A 105 1.19 -1.88 2.99
CA PRO A 105 0.46 -3.03 2.48
C PRO A 105 1.20 -3.75 1.34
N GLY A 106 1.36 -5.07 1.52
CA GLY A 106 2.08 -5.93 0.60
C GLY A 106 3.58 -6.05 0.86
N GLU A 107 4.15 -5.31 1.81
CA GLU A 107 5.53 -5.45 2.24
C GLU A 107 5.65 -6.43 3.41
N SER A 108 6.83 -6.98 3.59
CA SER A 108 7.12 -8.01 4.60
C SER A 108 8.42 -7.74 5.31
N PHE A 109 8.51 -8.19 6.56
CA PHE A 109 9.70 -8.14 7.39
C PHE A 109 9.97 -9.50 8.03
N TYR A 110 11.16 -9.66 8.57
CA TYR A 110 11.62 -10.88 9.25
C TYR A 110 12.12 -10.53 10.63
N GLU A 111 11.81 -11.40 11.61
CA GLU A 111 12.34 -11.35 12.95
C GLU A 111 13.05 -12.68 13.26
N ALA A 112 14.31 -12.59 13.66
CA ALA A 112 15.08 -13.75 14.07
C ALA A 112 14.59 -14.30 15.41
N PRO A 113 14.66 -15.62 15.65
CA PRO A 113 14.36 -16.20 16.96
C PRO A 113 15.12 -15.50 18.09
N ASN A 114 14.42 -15.23 19.20
CA ASN A 114 14.95 -14.58 20.40
C ASN A 114 15.42 -13.11 20.19
N GLY A 115 15.20 -12.52 19.01
CA GLY A 115 15.38 -11.09 18.82
C GLY A 115 14.38 -10.30 19.68
N VAL A 116 14.83 -9.18 20.24
CA VAL A 116 13.93 -8.28 20.97
C VAL A 116 13.24 -7.36 19.94
N HIS A 117 11.94 -7.54 19.77
CA HIS A 117 11.09 -6.66 18.98
C HIS A 117 10.82 -5.39 19.82
N ALA A 118 11.70 -4.41 19.67
CA ALA A 118 11.69 -3.19 20.49
C ALA A 118 10.60 -2.21 20.06
N VAL A 119 10.23 -2.21 18.79
CA VAL A 119 9.16 -1.39 18.22
C VAL A 119 8.25 -2.26 17.38
N SER A 120 6.97 -2.30 17.73
CA SER A 120 5.88 -2.81 16.91
C SER A 120 4.71 -1.84 17.05
N ALA A 121 4.49 -0.99 16.06
CA ALA A 121 3.57 0.12 16.19
C ALA A 121 2.89 0.49 14.87
N ASN A 122 1.64 0.94 14.96
CA ASN A 122 1.01 1.66 13.88
C ASN A 122 1.68 3.04 13.71
N ALA A 123 2.23 3.29 12.52
CA ALA A 123 2.88 4.57 12.22
C ALA A 123 1.88 5.73 12.00
N ASN A 124 0.59 5.41 11.83
CA ASN A 124 -0.47 6.39 11.56
C ASN A 124 -1.27 6.68 12.85
N GLN A 125 -1.60 7.96 13.08
CA GLN A 125 -2.35 8.42 14.25
C GLN A 125 -3.87 8.50 14.00
N THR A 126 -4.33 8.28 12.78
CA THR A 126 -5.74 8.44 12.39
C THR A 126 -6.35 7.21 11.73
N GLU A 127 -5.53 6.32 11.17
CA GLU A 127 -5.96 5.12 10.45
C GLU A 127 -5.41 3.87 11.14
N PRO A 128 -6.13 2.74 11.13
CA PRO A 128 -5.65 1.48 11.68
C PRO A 128 -4.53 0.87 10.84
N ALA A 129 -3.88 -0.16 11.39
CA ALA A 129 -2.95 -1.01 10.67
C ALA A 129 -3.18 -2.48 11.02
N ASP A 130 -3.20 -3.33 9.98
CA ASP A 130 -3.37 -4.77 10.10
C ASP A 130 -2.19 -5.49 9.44
N PHE A 131 -1.67 -6.49 10.13
CA PHE A 131 -0.65 -7.36 9.59
C PHE A 131 -0.82 -8.79 10.04
N ILE A 132 -0.22 -9.71 9.30
CA ILE A 132 -0.19 -11.13 9.60
C ILE A 132 1.22 -11.49 10.05
N ALA A 133 1.35 -12.13 11.20
CA ALA A 133 2.59 -12.69 11.71
C ALA A 133 2.57 -14.22 11.54
N TYR A 134 3.52 -14.73 10.74
CA TYR A 134 3.74 -16.17 10.51
C TYR A 134 4.90 -16.63 11.39
N PHE A 135 4.62 -17.48 12.36
CA PHE A 135 5.60 -18.12 13.22
C PHE A 135 5.99 -19.47 12.66
N VAL A 136 7.28 -19.76 12.60
CA VAL A 136 7.80 -21.08 12.23
C VAL A 136 8.63 -21.60 13.41
N CYS A 137 8.05 -22.54 14.16
CA CYS A 137 8.57 -23.07 15.41
C CYS A 137 8.94 -24.54 15.28
N ASP A 138 9.88 -24.98 16.10
CA ASP A 138 10.23 -26.40 16.29
C ASP A 138 10.05 -26.87 17.75
N HIS A 139 9.26 -26.14 18.52
CA HIS A 139 8.97 -26.43 19.93
C HIS A 139 7.61 -25.84 20.35
N ASP A 140 7.11 -26.29 21.50
CA ASP A 140 5.84 -25.88 22.09
C ASP A 140 6.06 -24.85 23.22
N GLN A 141 6.55 -23.67 22.87
CA GLN A 141 6.66 -22.51 23.80
C GLN A 141 5.63 -21.44 23.45
N PRO A 142 5.35 -20.50 24.39
CA PRO A 142 4.57 -19.32 24.07
C PRO A 142 5.18 -18.56 22.89
N LEU A 143 4.33 -18.05 22.00
CA LEU A 143 4.78 -17.34 20.80
C LEU A 143 5.46 -16.01 21.09
N SER A 144 5.21 -15.42 22.27
CA SER A 144 5.77 -14.14 22.70
C SER A 144 6.09 -14.16 24.19
N SER A 145 7.11 -13.42 24.57
CA SER A 145 7.49 -13.15 25.97
C SER A 145 7.83 -11.68 26.14
N ASP A 146 7.32 -11.07 27.20
CA ASP A 146 7.62 -9.68 27.53
C ASP A 146 9.10 -9.49 27.86
N VAL A 147 9.66 -8.37 27.43
CA VAL A 147 11.02 -7.96 27.76
C VAL A 147 10.96 -6.85 28.80
N PRO A 148 11.64 -7.00 29.97
CA PRO A 148 11.67 -5.97 30.98
C PRO A 148 12.24 -4.64 30.46
N GLU A 149 11.65 -3.51 30.84
CA GLU A 149 12.05 -2.15 30.41
C GLU A 149 13.53 -1.82 30.66
N THR A 150 14.18 -2.48 31.61
CA THR A 150 15.60 -2.27 31.95
C THR A 150 16.56 -2.61 30.84
N VAL A 151 16.14 -3.38 29.84
CA VAL A 151 16.96 -3.77 28.68
C VAL A 151 17.02 -2.67 27.61
N HIS A 152 16.08 -1.73 27.63
CA HIS A 152 15.98 -0.66 26.60
C HIS A 152 16.93 0.52 26.83
N SER A 153 17.46 0.71 28.04
CA SER A 153 18.28 1.89 28.40
C SER A 153 19.78 1.76 28.08
N GLY A 154 20.23 0.64 27.53
CA GLY A 154 21.64 0.31 27.33
C GLY A 154 22.23 0.66 25.94
N ALA A 155 21.44 1.12 24.98
CA ALA A 155 21.93 1.51 23.66
C ALA A 155 22.08 3.04 23.57
N LYS A 156 23.26 3.54 23.99
CA LYS A 156 23.74 4.89 23.66
C LYS A 156 24.89 4.79 22.69
#